data_a442c2f003c9dc92cc3c36f894ebc591
#
_entry.id   a442c2f003c9dc92cc3c36f894ebc591
#
_cell.length_a   1.000
_cell.length_b   1.000
_cell.length_c   1.000
_cell.angle_alpha   90.00
_cell.angle_beta   90.00
_cell.angle_gamma   90.00
#
_symmetry.space_group_name_H-M   'P 1'
#
loop_
_entity.id
_entity.type
_entity.pdbx_description
1 polymer ?
#
loop_
_entity_poly.entity_id
_entity_poly.type
_entity_poly.pdbx_seq_one_letter_code
_entity_poly.pdbx_strand_id
1 'polypeptide(L)'
;MLRRIALLLTGVLLLCTLSFAQERTKINDKAAGNKLLGRHMLSLQWISWDYFGRVNVTNKGGVYYLKGEQKGRGNTDFVRVEGVITRIDAKEFWFDGKVTTQVSHINDGMPCVRDGEDIVFRITGKRKYWRMTEIDNPCDAVADYVDIYFR
;
A
#
# COMPACT_ATOMS: atom_id res chain seq x y z
N MET A 1 -41.03 -41.45 46.03
CA MET A 1 -40.98 -40.11 45.44
C MET A 1 -39.53 -39.70 45.22
N LEU A 2 -38.96 -39.92 44.04
CA LEU A 2 -37.60 -39.49 43.68
C LEU A 2 -37.67 -38.18 42.90
N ARG A 3 -37.17 -37.10 43.52
CA ARG A 3 -36.96 -35.82 42.83
C ARG A 3 -35.66 -35.92 42.02
N ARG A 4 -35.77 -35.91 40.68
CA ARG A 4 -34.63 -35.77 39.76
C ARG A 4 -34.31 -34.28 39.63
N ILE A 5 -33.14 -33.87 40.14
CA ILE A 5 -32.58 -32.55 39.93
C ILE A 5 -31.78 -32.62 38.64
N ALA A 6 -32.26 -31.93 37.58
CA ALA A 6 -31.51 -31.76 36.36
C ALA A 6 -30.58 -30.54 36.49
N LEU A 7 -29.28 -30.79 36.55
CA LEU A 7 -28.26 -29.76 36.45
C LEU A 7 -28.08 -29.34 34.99
N LEU A 8 -28.54 -28.15 34.65
CA LEU A 8 -28.24 -27.49 33.38
C LEU A 8 -26.81 -26.89 33.47
N LEU A 9 -25.83 -27.57 32.91
CA LEU A 9 -24.49 -27.00 32.64
C LEU A 9 -24.63 -26.06 31.41
N THR A 10 -24.74 -24.77 31.66
CA THR A 10 -24.56 -23.73 30.65
C THR A 10 -23.07 -23.55 30.39
N GLY A 11 -22.55 -24.23 29.37
CA GLY A 11 -21.19 -23.99 28.85
C GLY A 11 -21.11 -22.63 28.16
N VAL A 12 -20.54 -21.63 28.80
CA VAL A 12 -20.18 -20.37 28.15
C VAL A 12 -18.98 -20.65 27.25
N LEU A 13 -19.23 -20.78 25.95
CA LEU A 13 -18.19 -20.88 24.92
C LEU A 13 -17.55 -19.48 24.75
N LEU A 14 -16.43 -19.25 25.41
CA LEU A 14 -15.63 -18.03 25.28
C LEU A 14 -14.96 -18.07 23.90
N LEU A 15 -15.59 -17.48 22.89
CA LEU A 15 -14.98 -17.25 21.57
C LEU A 15 -13.90 -16.18 21.74
N CYS A 16 -12.66 -16.61 22.00
CA CYS A 16 -11.49 -15.77 21.83
C CYS A 16 -11.32 -15.42 20.36
N THR A 17 -11.86 -14.29 19.94
CA THR A 17 -11.52 -13.69 18.64
C THR A 17 -10.06 -13.22 18.74
N LEU A 18 -9.15 -13.97 18.12
CA LEU A 18 -7.77 -13.52 17.90
C LEU A 18 -7.83 -12.35 16.91
N SER A 19 -7.97 -11.13 17.43
CA SER A 19 -7.73 -9.93 16.66
C SER A 19 -6.23 -9.86 16.35
N PHE A 20 -5.85 -10.22 15.14
CA PHE A 20 -4.51 -9.91 14.65
C PHE A 20 -4.42 -8.39 14.53
N ALA A 21 -3.88 -7.73 15.54
CA ALA A 21 -3.58 -6.31 15.46
C ALA A 21 -2.48 -6.11 14.41
N GLN A 22 -2.73 -5.23 13.45
CA GLN A 22 -1.70 -4.85 12.48
C GLN A 22 -0.46 -4.35 13.23
N GLU A 23 0.71 -4.87 12.87
CA GLU A 23 1.97 -4.47 13.49
C GLU A 23 2.26 -2.98 13.22
N ARG A 24 2.83 -2.29 14.22
CA ARG A 24 3.17 -0.87 14.09
C ARG A 24 4.30 -0.68 13.08
N THR A 25 4.21 0.39 12.29
CA THR A 25 5.28 0.80 11.38
C THR A 25 6.59 1.06 12.15
N LYS A 26 7.66 0.40 11.75
CA LYS A 26 9.00 0.64 12.30
C LYS A 26 9.60 1.91 11.73
N ILE A 27 9.74 2.95 12.54
CA ILE A 27 10.30 4.25 12.11
C ILE A 27 11.74 4.35 12.57
N ASN A 28 12.69 4.12 11.65
CA ASN A 28 14.13 4.25 11.90
C ASN A 28 14.60 5.71 11.73
N ASP A 29 13.89 6.50 10.90
CA ASP A 29 14.14 7.93 10.70
C ASP A 29 12.87 8.75 10.90
N LYS A 30 12.82 9.54 11.97
CA LYS A 30 11.65 10.36 12.32
C LYS A 30 11.37 11.47 11.30
N ALA A 31 12.42 12.06 10.71
CA ALA A 31 12.25 13.12 9.71
C ALA A 31 11.63 12.57 8.43
N ALA A 32 12.09 11.38 8.00
CA ALA A 32 11.50 10.66 6.88
C ALA A 32 10.04 10.26 7.17
N GLY A 33 9.74 9.76 8.37
CA GLY A 33 8.38 9.43 8.79
C GLY A 33 7.44 10.65 8.72
N ASN A 34 7.87 11.80 9.24
CA ASN A 34 7.11 13.03 9.16
C ASN A 34 6.93 13.53 7.71
N LYS A 35 7.97 13.40 6.89
CA LYS A 35 7.93 13.78 5.48
C LYS A 35 6.96 12.93 4.68
N LEU A 36 6.82 11.64 5.02
CA LEU A 36 5.97 10.68 4.33
C LEU A 36 4.48 10.85 4.71
N LEU A 37 4.16 11.40 5.88
CA LEU A 37 2.77 11.63 6.29
C LEU A 37 2.07 12.67 5.41
N GLY A 38 0.80 12.40 5.09
CA GLY A 38 -0.10 13.31 4.39
C GLY A 38 -0.22 13.03 2.90
N ARG A 39 -0.59 14.07 2.13
CA ARG A 39 -0.89 13.94 0.70
C ARG A 39 0.36 14.14 -0.15
N HIS A 40 0.52 13.28 -1.16
CA HIS A 40 1.60 13.31 -2.13
C HIS A 40 1.02 13.18 -3.54
N MET A 41 1.80 13.57 -4.55
CA MET A 41 1.48 13.28 -5.93
C MET A 41 1.96 11.85 -6.28
N LEU A 42 1.18 11.15 -7.12
CA LEU A 42 1.47 9.82 -7.62
C LEU A 42 1.54 9.85 -9.14
N SER A 43 2.52 9.17 -9.72
CA SER A 43 2.58 8.98 -11.17
C SER A 43 3.02 7.58 -11.58
N LEU A 44 2.51 7.17 -12.75
CA LEU A 44 3.03 6.10 -13.58
C LEU A 44 3.33 6.72 -14.96
N GLN A 45 4.54 6.50 -15.50
CA GLN A 45 4.98 7.13 -16.76
C GLN A 45 4.07 6.83 -17.95
N TRP A 46 3.44 5.66 -17.97
CA TRP A 46 2.53 5.24 -19.03
C TRP A 46 1.21 6.04 -19.07
N ILE A 47 0.85 6.70 -17.97
CA ILE A 47 -0.36 7.50 -17.86
C ILE A 47 -0.06 8.95 -18.24
N SER A 48 0.84 9.61 -17.52
CA SER A 48 1.25 10.99 -17.79
C SER A 48 2.39 11.46 -16.90
N TRP A 49 3.22 12.38 -17.45
CA TRP A 49 4.15 13.23 -16.71
C TRP A 49 3.64 14.66 -16.50
N ASP A 50 2.54 15.03 -17.20
CA ASP A 50 2.00 16.40 -17.18
C ASP A 50 0.96 16.61 -16.11
N TYR A 51 0.35 15.53 -15.62
CA TYR A 51 -0.60 15.56 -14.52
C TYR A 51 -0.41 14.34 -13.62
N PHE A 52 -0.78 14.51 -12.36
CA PHE A 52 -0.52 13.53 -11.31
C PHE A 52 -1.82 13.06 -10.68
N GLY A 53 -1.79 11.84 -10.18
CA GLY A 53 -2.74 11.35 -9.21
C GLY A 53 -2.40 11.82 -7.80
N ARG A 54 -3.07 11.25 -6.84
CA ARG A 54 -2.87 11.55 -5.42
C ARG A 54 -2.77 10.28 -4.60
N VAL A 55 -1.85 10.31 -3.67
CA VAL A 55 -1.73 9.27 -2.64
C VAL A 55 -1.69 9.93 -1.27
N ASN A 56 -2.29 9.30 -0.29
CA ASN A 56 -2.33 9.77 1.08
C ASN A 56 -1.70 8.74 2.01
N VAL A 57 -0.86 9.23 2.93
CA VAL A 57 -0.28 8.43 4.00
C VAL A 57 -0.89 8.89 5.32
N THR A 58 -1.55 7.98 6.03
CA THR A 58 -2.19 8.26 7.32
C THR A 58 -1.60 7.38 8.41
N ASN A 59 -1.44 7.94 9.61
CA ASN A 59 -1.07 7.19 10.79
C ASN A 59 -2.31 6.90 11.65
N LYS A 60 -2.58 5.63 11.89
CA LYS A 60 -3.66 5.18 12.79
C LYS A 60 -3.05 4.23 13.82
N GLY A 61 -2.94 4.68 15.06
CA GLY A 61 -2.41 3.86 16.16
C GLY A 61 -0.94 3.43 15.99
N GLY A 62 -0.13 4.18 15.24
CA GLY A 62 1.26 3.83 14.93
C GLY A 62 1.45 3.00 13.67
N VAL A 63 0.38 2.67 12.96
CA VAL A 63 0.41 2.01 11.65
C VAL A 63 0.23 3.05 10.55
N TYR A 64 1.16 3.10 9.60
CA TYR A 64 1.09 3.99 8.44
C TYR A 64 0.40 3.30 7.27
N TYR A 65 -0.73 3.85 6.84
CA TYR A 65 -1.49 3.38 5.69
C TYR A 65 -1.20 4.25 4.48
N LEU A 66 -0.94 3.60 3.35
CA LEU A 66 -0.71 4.23 2.05
C LEU A 66 -1.87 3.89 1.13
N LYS A 67 -2.53 4.91 0.56
CA LYS A 67 -3.62 4.69 -0.40
C LYS A 67 -3.73 5.84 -1.39
N GLY A 68 -3.83 5.48 -2.67
CA GLY A 68 -4.06 6.48 -3.72
C GLY A 68 -4.10 5.92 -5.12
N GLU A 69 -4.37 6.81 -6.08
CA GLU A 69 -4.44 6.45 -7.49
C GLU A 69 -4.10 7.64 -8.40
N GLN A 70 -3.60 7.34 -9.60
CA GLN A 70 -3.61 8.23 -10.77
C GLN A 70 -4.47 7.59 -11.84
N LYS A 71 -5.34 8.39 -12.46
CA LYS A 71 -6.19 7.96 -13.58
C LYS A 71 -5.79 8.67 -14.86
N GLY A 72 -5.88 7.95 -15.96
CA GLY A 72 -5.80 8.53 -17.30
C GLY A 72 -6.96 9.50 -17.58
N ARG A 73 -6.74 10.44 -18.46
CA ARG A 73 -7.76 11.38 -18.93
C ARG A 73 -8.28 10.92 -20.28
N GLY A 74 -9.60 10.67 -20.35
CA GLY A 74 -10.25 10.21 -21.59
C GLY A 74 -10.00 8.73 -21.93
N ASN A 75 -9.46 7.94 -21.01
CA ASN A 75 -9.25 6.51 -21.12
C ASN A 75 -9.48 5.81 -19.77
N THR A 76 -9.27 4.49 -19.71
CA THR A 76 -9.46 3.67 -18.51
C THR A 76 -8.16 3.38 -17.77
N ASP A 77 -7.05 3.99 -18.17
CA ASP A 77 -5.73 3.74 -17.60
C ASP A 77 -5.65 4.23 -16.16
N PHE A 78 -5.00 3.47 -15.30
CA PHE A 78 -4.77 3.87 -13.91
C PHE A 78 -3.55 3.17 -13.29
N VAL A 79 -3.00 3.79 -12.25
CA VAL A 79 -2.19 3.12 -11.24
C VAL A 79 -2.85 3.35 -9.89
N ARG A 80 -2.92 2.29 -9.08
CA ARG A 80 -3.43 2.32 -7.72
C ARG A 80 -2.44 1.69 -6.77
N VAL A 81 -2.24 2.33 -5.62
CA VAL A 81 -1.42 1.81 -4.52
C VAL A 81 -2.28 1.76 -3.26
N GLU A 82 -2.26 0.65 -2.54
CA GLU A 82 -3.04 0.48 -1.31
C GLU A 82 -2.40 -0.58 -0.40
N GLY A 83 -2.11 -0.20 0.86
CA GLY A 83 -1.56 -1.12 1.85
C GLY A 83 -0.98 -0.42 3.06
N VAL A 84 -0.02 -1.07 3.70
CA VAL A 84 0.60 -0.66 4.95
C VAL A 84 2.10 -0.45 4.78
N ILE A 85 2.62 0.62 5.35
CA ILE A 85 4.06 0.86 5.42
C ILE A 85 4.59 0.17 6.67
N THR A 86 5.48 -0.80 6.46
CA THR A 86 6.04 -1.63 7.54
C THR A 86 7.29 -1.03 8.15
N ARG A 87 8.12 -0.35 7.32
CA ARG A 87 9.35 0.28 7.77
C ARG A 87 9.62 1.59 7.03
N ILE A 88 10.21 2.57 7.74
CA ILE A 88 10.63 3.87 7.20
C ILE A 88 12.07 4.13 7.59
N ASP A 89 12.95 4.27 6.59
CA ASP A 89 14.34 4.67 6.70
C ASP A 89 14.55 6.06 6.07
N ALA A 90 15.73 6.64 6.18
CA ALA A 90 16.00 8.01 5.73
C ALA A 90 15.69 8.27 4.24
N LYS A 91 15.88 7.26 3.37
CA LYS A 91 15.70 7.39 1.92
C LYS A 91 14.72 6.39 1.32
N GLU A 92 14.14 5.51 2.12
CA GLU A 92 13.24 4.48 1.61
C GLU A 92 12.17 4.12 2.63
N PHE A 93 11.08 3.57 2.13
CA PHE A 93 10.09 2.90 2.96
C PHE A 93 9.69 1.55 2.33
N TRP A 94 9.26 0.65 3.17
CA TRP A 94 8.85 -0.70 2.84
C TRP A 94 7.35 -0.80 2.98
N PHE A 95 6.72 -1.43 2.03
CA PHE A 95 5.28 -1.40 1.86
C PHE A 95 4.77 -2.81 1.61
N ASP A 96 3.78 -3.22 2.40
CA ASP A 96 3.02 -4.45 2.20
C ASP A 96 1.65 -4.09 1.65
N GLY A 97 1.34 -4.59 0.48
CA GLY A 97 0.07 -4.28 -0.16
C GLY A 97 0.06 -4.49 -1.65
N LYS A 98 -0.80 -3.73 -2.33
CA LYS A 98 -1.05 -3.88 -3.77
C LYS A 98 -0.65 -2.65 -4.54
N VAL A 99 0.05 -2.87 -5.64
CA VAL A 99 0.23 -1.91 -6.71
C VAL A 99 -0.45 -2.49 -7.94
N THR A 100 -1.52 -1.85 -8.39
CA THR A 100 -2.27 -2.29 -9.57
C THR A 100 -2.08 -1.26 -10.67
N THR A 101 -1.65 -1.71 -11.84
CA THR A 101 -1.57 -0.90 -13.06
C THR A 101 -2.54 -1.43 -14.10
N GLN A 102 -3.17 -0.55 -14.85
CA GLN A 102 -3.91 -0.87 -16.06
C GLN A 102 -3.58 0.20 -17.09
N VAL A 103 -3.06 -0.22 -18.23
CA VAL A 103 -2.66 0.67 -19.32
C VAL A 103 -3.09 0.02 -20.64
N SER A 104 -3.82 0.76 -21.46
CA SER A 104 -4.52 0.24 -22.63
C SER A 104 -3.64 -0.49 -23.66
N HIS A 105 -2.35 -0.17 -23.72
CA HIS A 105 -1.38 -0.77 -24.65
C HIS A 105 -0.35 -1.70 -23.97
N ILE A 106 -0.57 -2.05 -22.69
CA ILE A 106 0.28 -2.96 -21.90
C ILE A 106 -0.61 -4.08 -21.38
N ASN A 107 -0.13 -5.32 -21.41
CA ASN A 107 -0.86 -6.51 -20.95
C ASN A 107 -2.27 -6.59 -21.58
N ASP A 108 -2.39 -6.30 -22.87
CA ASP A 108 -3.66 -6.25 -23.61
C ASP A 108 -4.74 -5.35 -22.96
N GLY A 109 -4.33 -4.32 -22.23
CA GLY A 109 -5.22 -3.43 -21.47
C GLY A 109 -5.82 -4.05 -20.21
N MET A 110 -5.38 -5.24 -19.83
CA MET A 110 -5.83 -5.91 -18.62
C MET A 110 -5.10 -5.38 -17.39
N PRO A 111 -5.75 -5.38 -16.21
CA PRO A 111 -5.07 -5.02 -14.96
C PRO A 111 -3.91 -5.95 -14.66
N CYS A 112 -2.82 -5.38 -14.20
CA CYS A 112 -1.67 -6.09 -13.66
C CYS A 112 -1.55 -5.78 -12.18
N VAL A 113 -1.52 -6.81 -11.34
CA VAL A 113 -1.48 -6.67 -9.87
C VAL A 113 -0.16 -7.16 -9.35
N ARG A 114 0.59 -6.27 -8.71
CA ARG A 114 1.70 -6.61 -7.83
C ARG A 114 1.15 -6.61 -6.41
N ASP A 115 0.95 -7.80 -5.85
CA ASP A 115 0.51 -8.03 -4.47
C ASP A 115 1.66 -8.67 -3.72
N GLY A 116 2.20 -8.00 -2.71
CA GLY A 116 3.39 -8.50 -2.05
C GLY A 116 3.70 -7.83 -0.73
N GLU A 117 4.65 -8.46 -0.06
CA GLU A 117 5.31 -7.94 1.12
C GLU A 117 6.65 -7.32 0.69
N ASP A 118 7.15 -6.37 1.49
CA ASP A 118 8.47 -5.75 1.31
C ASP A 118 8.68 -5.04 -0.04
N ILE A 119 7.63 -4.51 -0.66
CA ILE A 119 7.78 -3.63 -1.83
C ILE A 119 8.49 -2.34 -1.38
N VAL A 120 9.63 -2.04 -1.97
CA VAL A 120 10.46 -0.90 -1.59
C VAL A 120 10.23 0.32 -2.48
N PHE A 121 9.98 1.46 -1.85
CA PHE A 121 10.00 2.77 -2.49
C PHE A 121 11.24 3.55 -2.01
N ARG A 122 12.10 3.98 -2.95
CA ARG A 122 13.42 4.55 -2.63
C ARG A 122 13.69 5.86 -3.34
N ILE A 123 14.36 6.79 -2.61
CA ILE A 123 14.97 7.99 -3.16
C ILE A 123 16.38 7.64 -3.63
N THR A 124 16.69 7.87 -4.90
CA THR A 124 18.05 7.71 -5.44
C THR A 124 18.61 9.04 -5.93
N GLY A 125 19.87 9.29 -5.64
CA GLY A 125 20.54 10.53 -6.04
C GLY A 125 19.86 11.78 -5.49
N LYS A 126 19.60 12.77 -6.36
CA LYS A 126 18.97 14.06 -6.01
C LYS A 126 17.45 14.10 -6.26
N ARG A 127 16.81 12.94 -6.46
CA ARG A 127 15.37 12.86 -6.74
C ARG A 127 14.55 13.38 -5.57
N LYS A 128 13.42 14.01 -5.90
CA LYS A 128 12.46 14.53 -4.91
C LYS A 128 11.19 13.65 -4.88
N TYR A 129 11.37 12.35 -5.06
CA TYR A 129 10.32 11.35 -5.02
C TYR A 129 10.89 9.98 -4.60
N TRP A 130 10.03 9.15 -4.07
CA TRP A 130 10.29 7.73 -3.86
C TRP A 130 9.82 6.97 -5.10
N ARG A 131 10.69 6.18 -5.69
CA ARG A 131 10.36 5.28 -6.80
C ARG A 131 10.27 3.85 -6.29
N MET A 132 9.24 3.12 -6.71
CA MET A 132 9.17 1.68 -6.53
C MET A 132 10.42 1.03 -7.16
N THR A 133 11.12 0.19 -6.40
CA THR A 133 12.40 -0.40 -6.85
C THR A 133 12.21 -1.57 -7.80
N GLU A 134 11.11 -2.32 -7.63
CA GLU A 134 10.72 -3.40 -8.53
C GLU A 134 10.01 -2.81 -9.75
N ILE A 135 10.80 -2.45 -10.74
CA ILE A 135 10.30 -1.78 -11.96
C ILE A 135 9.77 -2.75 -13.02
N ASP A 136 10.17 -4.01 -13.02
CA ASP A 136 9.73 -4.98 -14.02
C ASP A 136 8.24 -5.27 -13.83
N ASN A 137 7.44 -5.06 -14.88
CA ASN A 137 6.02 -5.36 -14.86
C ASN A 137 5.82 -6.88 -14.84
N PRO A 138 5.08 -7.45 -13.86
CA PRO A 138 4.95 -8.90 -13.75
C PRO A 138 4.06 -9.54 -14.83
N CYS A 139 3.36 -8.72 -15.63
CA CYS A 139 2.39 -9.18 -16.62
C CYS A 139 2.82 -8.92 -18.07
N ASP A 140 3.85 -8.08 -18.28
CA ASP A 140 4.32 -7.69 -19.61
C ASP A 140 5.81 -7.32 -19.57
N ALA A 141 6.49 -7.37 -20.72
CA ALA A 141 7.92 -7.09 -20.86
C ALA A 141 8.23 -5.58 -20.89
N VAL A 142 7.73 -4.83 -19.91
CA VAL A 142 7.93 -3.38 -19.78
C VAL A 142 8.36 -3.02 -18.36
N ALA A 143 8.88 -1.81 -18.17
CA ALA A 143 9.20 -1.28 -16.84
C ALA A 143 8.13 -0.30 -16.38
N ASP A 144 7.69 -0.43 -15.14
CA ASP A 144 6.75 0.46 -14.46
C ASP A 144 7.48 1.41 -13.52
N TYR A 145 7.46 2.71 -13.80
CA TYR A 145 7.98 3.73 -12.89
C TYR A 145 6.84 4.32 -12.07
N VAL A 146 6.60 3.71 -10.92
CA VAL A 146 5.61 4.21 -9.94
C VAL A 146 6.32 5.14 -8.97
N ASP A 147 5.99 6.43 -9.03
CA ASP A 147 6.67 7.50 -8.28
C ASP A 147 5.71 8.20 -7.33
N ILE A 148 6.16 8.39 -6.08
CA ILE A 148 5.47 9.18 -5.05
C ILE A 148 6.33 10.41 -4.76
N TYR A 149 5.82 11.60 -5.11
CA TYR A 149 6.55 12.84 -5.01
C TYR A 149 6.42 13.49 -3.64
N PHE A 150 7.45 14.20 -3.21
CA PHE A 150 7.36 15.04 -2.02
C PHE A 150 6.34 16.16 -2.23
N ARG A 151 5.84 16.68 -1.14
CA ARG A 151 4.98 17.87 -1.13
C ARG A 151 5.76 19.11 -1.48
#